data_df85e8b3884ff31566cd67a2c574b715
#
_entry.id   df85e8b3884ff31566cd67a2c574b715
#
_cell.length_a   1.000
_cell.length_b   1.000
_cell.length_c   1.000
_cell.angle_alpha   90.00
_cell.angle_beta   90.00
_cell.angle_gamma   90.00
#
_symmetry.space_group_name_H-M   'P 1'
#
loop_
_entity.id
_entity.type
_entity.pdbx_description
1 polymer ?
#
loop_
_entity_poly.entity_id
_entity_poly.type
_entity_poly.pdbx_seq_one_letter_code
_entity_poly.pdbx_strand_id
1 'polypeptide(L)'
;MPQVTHVEWPAGDADRLQGFLEGLFGWKFDSPMEGMDYRMARTGDNEGAAVYPAEKRGLLVYYDVDDIDAHVAKVRDSGGEAEDKMPVPSMGWFSQCKDPEGNSFGLWQTDSSAPVPEG
;
A
#
# COMPACT_ATOMS: atom_id res chain seq x y z
N MET A 1 17.88 0.85 3.97
CA MET A 1 17.38 -0.54 3.79
C MET A 1 15.86 -0.54 3.73
N PRO A 2 15.28 -1.15 2.71
CA PRO A 2 13.81 -1.18 2.61
C PRO A 2 13.18 -1.92 3.79
N GLN A 3 12.04 -1.39 4.24
CA GLN A 3 11.30 -1.95 5.38
C GLN A 3 9.84 -2.10 5.02
N VAL A 4 9.16 -3.08 5.61
CA VAL A 4 7.71 -3.17 5.49
C VAL A 4 7.10 -1.94 6.13
N THR A 5 6.30 -1.19 5.38
CA THR A 5 5.71 0.05 5.88
C THR A 5 4.18 0.06 5.87
N HIS A 6 3.56 -0.81 5.08
CA HIS A 6 2.10 -0.77 4.92
C HIS A 6 1.59 -2.12 4.46
N VAL A 7 0.47 -2.56 5.03
CA VAL A 7 -0.18 -3.80 4.63
C VAL A 7 -1.63 -3.48 4.27
N GLU A 8 -2.07 -3.90 3.09
CA GLU A 8 -3.46 -3.75 2.66
C GLU A 8 -4.21 -5.06 2.84
N TRP A 9 -5.40 -4.95 3.42
CA TRP A 9 -6.27 -6.07 3.74
C TRP A 9 -7.54 -5.96 2.90
N PRO A 10 -7.64 -6.72 1.79
CA PRO A 10 -8.89 -6.72 1.02
C PRO A 10 -9.96 -7.52 1.75
N ALA A 11 -11.20 -7.07 1.70
CA ALA A 11 -12.28 -7.68 2.45
C ALA A 11 -13.59 -7.69 1.65
N GLY A 12 -14.30 -8.80 1.71
CA GLY A 12 -15.66 -8.87 1.21
C GLY A 12 -16.63 -8.11 2.10
N ASP A 13 -16.32 -8.04 3.40
CA ASP A 13 -17.07 -7.25 4.37
C ASP A 13 -16.08 -6.42 5.18
N ALA A 14 -15.85 -5.19 4.71
CA ALA A 14 -14.84 -4.31 5.30
C ALA A 14 -15.19 -3.90 6.73
N ASP A 15 -16.47 -3.69 7.04
CA ASP A 15 -16.89 -3.35 8.41
C ASP A 15 -16.54 -4.48 9.38
N ARG A 16 -16.79 -5.70 8.99
CA ARG A 16 -16.49 -6.86 9.82
C ARG A 16 -14.99 -7.00 10.05
N LEU A 17 -14.19 -6.86 9.00
CA LEU A 17 -12.74 -6.97 9.13
C LEU A 17 -12.17 -5.84 9.97
N GLN A 18 -12.64 -4.61 9.75
CA GLN A 18 -12.21 -3.47 10.56
C GLN A 18 -12.48 -3.72 12.04
N GLY A 19 -13.69 -4.14 12.38
CA GLY A 19 -14.05 -4.43 13.77
C GLY A 19 -13.18 -5.52 14.38
N PHE A 20 -12.88 -6.55 13.62
CA PHE A 20 -12.00 -7.63 14.07
C PHE A 20 -10.60 -7.11 14.39
N LEU A 21 -10.00 -6.35 13.48
CA LEU A 21 -8.64 -5.84 13.67
C LEU A 21 -8.57 -4.81 14.79
N GLU A 22 -9.58 -3.96 14.92
CA GLU A 22 -9.65 -2.98 16.01
C GLU A 22 -9.74 -3.68 17.37
N GLY A 23 -10.57 -4.71 17.45
CA GLY A 23 -10.71 -5.48 18.68
C GLY A 23 -9.48 -6.30 19.04
N LEU A 24 -8.80 -6.82 18.02
CA LEU A 24 -7.64 -7.69 18.23
C LEU A 24 -6.38 -6.90 18.57
N PHE A 25 -6.11 -5.83 17.83
CA PHE A 25 -4.86 -5.09 17.93
C PHE A 25 -5.00 -3.70 18.54
N GLY A 26 -6.21 -3.21 18.74
CA GLY A 26 -6.42 -1.86 19.25
C GLY A 26 -6.16 -0.77 18.22
N TRP A 27 -6.00 -1.13 16.96
CA TRP A 27 -5.85 -0.14 15.89
C TRP A 27 -7.14 0.64 15.71
N LYS A 28 -7.03 1.87 15.22
CA LYS A 28 -8.19 2.69 14.89
C LYS A 28 -8.12 3.11 13.44
N PHE A 29 -9.16 2.76 12.69
CA PHE A 29 -9.23 3.06 11.27
C PHE A 29 -10.07 4.30 11.02
N ASP A 30 -9.63 5.13 10.08
CA ASP A 30 -10.42 6.23 9.56
C ASP A 30 -10.31 6.26 8.03
N SER A 31 -11.11 7.10 7.39
CA SER A 31 -11.19 7.16 5.93
C SER A 31 -10.58 8.48 5.45
N PRO A 32 -9.28 8.50 5.17
CA PRO A 32 -8.59 9.74 4.81
C PRO A 32 -8.91 10.24 3.41
N MET A 33 -9.52 9.39 2.56
CA MET A 33 -9.77 9.74 1.17
C MET A 33 -11.25 9.88 0.88
N GLU A 34 -11.65 11.05 0.38
CA GLU A 34 -13.02 11.25 -0.05
C GLU A 34 -13.32 10.46 -1.32
N GLY A 35 -14.54 9.93 -1.41
CA GLY A 35 -14.98 9.20 -2.59
C GLY A 35 -14.38 7.83 -2.78
N MET A 36 -13.60 7.36 -1.82
CA MET A 36 -12.98 6.06 -1.89
C MET A 36 -13.09 5.37 -0.53
N ASP A 37 -13.57 4.13 -0.53
CA ASP A 37 -13.65 3.34 0.70
C ASP A 37 -12.31 2.66 0.93
N TYR A 38 -11.40 3.40 1.54
CA TYR A 38 -10.06 2.94 1.87
C TYR A 38 -9.77 3.41 3.30
N ARG A 39 -9.81 2.48 4.23
CA ARG A 39 -9.74 2.78 5.66
C ARG A 39 -8.35 2.50 6.15
N MET A 40 -7.73 3.48 6.80
CA MET A 40 -6.34 3.40 7.22
C MET A 40 -6.20 3.49 8.73
N ALA A 41 -5.25 2.74 9.25
CA ALA A 41 -4.84 2.82 10.64
C ALA A 41 -3.32 2.98 10.69
N ARG A 42 -2.85 3.79 11.64
CA ARG A 42 -1.44 3.90 11.90
C ARG A 42 -1.06 2.82 12.92
N THR A 43 -0.11 1.97 12.56
CA THR A 43 0.28 0.83 13.39
C THR A 43 1.64 1.01 14.05
N GLY A 44 2.40 2.02 13.62
CA GLY A 44 3.70 2.38 14.18
C GLY A 44 4.14 3.71 13.61
N ASP A 45 5.35 4.16 13.95
CA ASP A 45 5.82 5.49 13.57
C ASP A 45 5.83 5.74 12.07
N ASN A 46 6.22 4.74 11.28
CA ASN A 46 6.25 4.84 9.83
C ASN A 46 5.55 3.63 9.21
N GLU A 47 4.52 3.15 9.87
CA GLU A 47 3.84 1.91 9.48
C GLU A 47 2.34 2.10 9.53
N GLY A 48 1.66 1.43 8.63
CA GLY A 48 0.22 1.50 8.54
C GLY A 48 -0.42 0.24 8.02
N ALA A 49 -1.73 0.19 8.18
CA ALA A 49 -2.55 -0.87 7.62
C ALA A 49 -3.78 -0.24 6.98
N ALA A 50 -4.31 -0.89 5.97
CA ALA A 50 -5.54 -0.44 5.33
C ALA A 50 -6.49 -1.61 5.16
N VAL A 51 -7.78 -1.30 5.26
CA VAL A 51 -8.87 -2.22 4.94
C VAL A 51 -9.67 -1.59 3.80
N TYR A 52 -9.95 -2.36 2.76
CA TYR A 52 -10.77 -1.86 1.67
C TYR A 52 -11.62 -2.98 1.09
N PRO A 53 -12.82 -2.65 0.56
CA PRO A 53 -13.67 -3.67 -0.03
C PRO A 53 -13.06 -4.20 -1.33
N ALA A 54 -12.94 -5.50 -1.42
CA ALA A 54 -12.45 -6.14 -2.64
C ALA A 54 -12.81 -7.62 -2.61
N GLU A 55 -13.06 -8.15 -3.79
CA GLU A 55 -13.34 -9.58 -3.93
C GLU A 55 -12.07 -10.42 -3.91
N LYS A 56 -10.98 -9.86 -4.41
CA LYS A 56 -9.71 -10.56 -4.48
C LYS A 56 -9.14 -10.74 -3.08
N ARG A 57 -8.77 -11.95 -2.75
CA ARG A 57 -8.21 -12.30 -1.44
C ARG A 57 -6.69 -12.27 -1.50
N GLY A 58 -6.09 -11.95 -0.39
CA GLY A 58 -4.65 -11.93 -0.21
C GLY A 58 -4.17 -10.57 0.26
N LEU A 59 -3.26 -10.59 1.21
CA LEU A 59 -2.67 -9.35 1.74
C LEU A 59 -1.69 -8.77 0.72
N LEU A 60 -1.61 -7.46 0.67
CA LEU A 60 -0.64 -6.75 -0.15
C LEU A 60 0.30 -5.98 0.78
N VAL A 61 1.59 -6.31 0.71
CA VAL A 61 2.61 -5.71 1.58
C VAL A 61 3.39 -4.68 0.78
N TYR A 62 3.56 -3.50 1.36
CA TYR A 62 4.34 -2.42 0.76
C TYR A 62 5.65 -2.24 1.50
N TYR A 63 6.71 -1.98 0.73
CA TYR A 63 8.06 -1.75 1.24
C TYR A 63 8.46 -0.31 0.99
N ASP A 64 8.97 0.35 2.04
CA ASP A 64 9.45 1.72 1.96
C ASP A 64 10.82 1.74 1.29
N VAL A 65 10.97 2.51 0.22
CA VAL A 65 12.23 2.62 -0.51
C VAL A 65 12.61 4.10 -0.67
N ASP A 66 13.90 4.37 -0.75
CA ASP A 66 14.41 5.73 -0.93
C ASP A 66 14.24 6.25 -2.34
N ASP A 67 14.37 5.35 -3.33
CA ASP A 67 14.31 5.71 -4.75
C ASP A 67 13.45 4.67 -5.48
N ILE A 68 12.18 5.01 -5.64
CA ILE A 68 11.23 4.09 -6.25
C ILE A 68 11.56 3.82 -7.72
N ASP A 69 12.07 4.82 -8.44
CA ASP A 69 12.43 4.61 -9.85
C ASP A 69 13.53 3.58 -10.01
N ALA A 70 14.55 3.66 -9.17
CA ALA A 70 15.64 2.69 -9.18
C ALA A 70 15.14 1.29 -8.79
N HIS A 71 14.24 1.21 -7.82
CA HIS A 71 13.70 -0.09 -7.39
C HIS A 71 12.76 -0.70 -8.42
N VAL A 72 11.95 0.10 -9.11
CA VAL A 72 11.13 -0.39 -10.21
C VAL A 72 12.02 -1.01 -11.30
N ALA A 73 13.10 -0.33 -11.65
CA ALA A 73 14.05 -0.88 -12.63
C ALA A 73 14.66 -2.19 -12.15
N LYS A 74 15.04 -2.27 -10.87
CA LYS A 74 15.61 -3.49 -10.29
C LYS A 74 14.63 -4.65 -10.32
N VAL A 75 13.35 -4.40 -10.00
CA VAL A 75 12.33 -5.45 -10.06
C VAL A 75 12.28 -6.03 -11.47
N ARG A 76 12.21 -5.16 -12.47
CA ARG A 76 12.13 -5.59 -13.87
C ARG A 76 13.38 -6.36 -14.30
N ASP A 77 14.55 -5.88 -13.90
CA ASP A 77 15.82 -6.52 -14.26
C ASP A 77 16.04 -7.84 -13.52
N SER A 78 15.37 -8.04 -12.40
CA SER A 78 15.54 -9.25 -11.56
C SER A 78 14.49 -10.32 -11.83
N GLY A 79 13.72 -10.20 -12.91
CA GLY A 79 12.75 -11.21 -13.30
C GLY A 79 11.35 -11.00 -12.74
N GLY A 80 11.12 -9.90 -12.05
CA GLY A 80 9.79 -9.53 -11.59
C GLY A 80 9.09 -8.60 -12.55
N GLU A 81 7.90 -8.16 -12.17
CA GLU A 81 7.11 -7.19 -12.95
C GLU A 81 6.80 -5.99 -12.06
N ALA A 82 6.82 -4.80 -12.63
CA ALA A 82 6.48 -3.58 -11.91
C ALA A 82 5.67 -2.67 -12.82
N GLU A 83 4.55 -2.17 -12.30
CA GLU A 83 3.78 -1.13 -12.97
C GLU A 83 4.49 0.21 -12.83
N ASP A 84 4.19 1.15 -13.71
CA ASP A 84 4.70 2.50 -13.58
C ASP A 84 4.24 3.12 -12.27
N LYS A 85 5.11 3.87 -11.62
CA LYS A 85 4.76 4.49 -10.34
C LYS A 85 3.62 5.47 -10.51
N MET A 86 2.79 5.57 -9.47
CA MET A 86 1.67 6.49 -9.42
C MET A 86 1.74 7.35 -8.17
N PRO A 87 1.32 8.61 -8.24
CA PRO A 87 1.36 9.48 -7.09
C PRO A 87 0.16 9.28 -6.16
N VAL A 88 0.43 9.41 -4.86
CA VAL A 88 -0.62 9.70 -3.87
C VAL A 88 -0.37 11.15 -3.47
N PRO A 89 -1.25 12.08 -3.84
CA PRO A 89 -0.97 13.52 -3.69
C PRO A 89 -0.52 13.90 -2.30
N SER A 90 0.56 14.67 -2.23
CA SER A 90 1.17 15.19 -0.99
C SER A 90 1.72 14.12 -0.06
N MET A 91 1.69 12.85 -0.45
CA MET A 91 2.13 11.74 0.41
C MET A 91 3.31 10.99 -0.17
N GLY A 92 3.23 10.57 -1.42
CA GLY A 92 4.30 9.80 -2.01
C GLY A 92 3.94 9.14 -3.32
N TRP A 93 4.70 8.10 -3.65
CA TRP A 93 4.58 7.33 -4.88
C TRP A 93 4.49 5.86 -4.56
N PHE A 94 3.72 5.13 -5.35
CA PHE A 94 3.67 3.68 -5.20
C PHE A 94 3.78 3.00 -6.56
N SER A 95 4.25 1.76 -6.55
CA SER A 95 4.26 0.88 -7.70
C SER A 95 3.79 -0.49 -7.26
N GLN A 96 2.86 -1.06 -8.00
CA GLN A 96 2.43 -2.44 -7.74
C GLN A 96 3.32 -3.38 -8.55
N CYS A 97 3.79 -4.41 -7.89
CA CYS A 97 4.79 -5.31 -8.45
C CYS A 97 4.40 -6.76 -8.25
N LYS A 98 5.08 -7.63 -8.99
CA LYS A 98 5.04 -9.08 -8.77
C LYS A 98 6.45 -9.61 -8.75
N ASP A 99 6.69 -10.56 -7.86
CA ASP A 99 7.96 -11.26 -7.81
C ASP A 99 8.00 -12.39 -8.86
N PRO A 100 9.14 -13.07 -9.05
CA PRO A 100 9.24 -14.14 -10.06
C PRO A 100 8.33 -15.34 -9.80
N GLU A 101 7.80 -15.48 -8.58
CA GLU A 101 6.85 -16.55 -8.23
C GLU A 101 5.40 -16.09 -8.36
N GLY A 102 5.17 -14.86 -8.83
CA GLY A 102 3.82 -14.34 -9.05
C GLY A 102 3.15 -13.72 -7.83
N ASN A 103 3.89 -13.57 -6.71
CA ASN A 103 3.32 -12.90 -5.54
C ASN A 103 3.30 -11.38 -5.74
N SER A 104 2.17 -10.78 -5.37
CA SER A 104 2.02 -9.32 -5.46
C SER A 104 2.66 -8.64 -4.25
N PHE A 105 3.31 -7.51 -4.49
CA PHE A 105 3.80 -6.63 -3.43
C PHE A 105 3.83 -5.19 -3.96
N GLY A 106 4.08 -4.24 -3.08
CA GLY A 106 4.14 -2.85 -3.48
C GLY A 106 5.44 -2.19 -3.04
N LEU A 107 5.83 -1.17 -3.78
CA LEU A 107 6.91 -0.26 -3.40
C LEU A 107 6.29 1.08 -3.05
N TRP A 108 6.86 1.75 -2.07
CA TRP A 108 6.41 3.06 -1.61
C TRP A 108 7.59 3.97 -1.38
N GLN A 109 7.48 5.22 -1.87
CA GLN A 109 8.44 6.27 -1.56
C GLN A 109 7.67 7.46 -1.00
N THR A 110 8.01 7.87 0.20
CA THR A 110 7.43 9.07 0.80
C THR A 110 7.93 10.30 0.07
N ASP A 111 7.00 11.17 -0.34
CA ASP A 111 7.32 12.40 -1.07
C ASP A 111 6.17 13.39 -0.91
N SER A 112 6.36 14.38 -0.07
CA SER A 112 5.31 15.38 0.20
C SER A 112 5.00 16.26 -1.01
N SER A 113 5.86 16.21 -2.04
CA SER A 113 5.65 16.97 -3.28
C SER A 113 4.97 16.17 -4.39
N ALA A 114 4.51 14.93 -4.09
CA ALA A 114 3.85 14.11 -5.09
C ALA A 114 2.63 14.84 -5.64
N PRO A 115 2.49 14.91 -6.98
CA PRO A 115 1.45 15.72 -7.60
C PRO A 115 0.08 15.07 -7.59
N VAL A 116 -0.94 15.89 -7.84
CA VAL A 116 -2.27 15.38 -8.14
C VAL A 116 -2.22 14.80 -9.55
N PRO A 117 -2.69 13.54 -9.76
CA PRO A 117 -2.70 12.97 -11.11
C PRO A 117 -3.57 13.81 -12.03
N GLU A 118 -3.10 14.00 -13.26
CA GLU A 118 -3.88 14.67 -14.29
C GLU A 118 -4.89 13.73 -14.91
N GLY A 119 -6.03 14.24 -15.26
CA GLY A 119 -7.08 13.49 -15.93
C GLY A 119 -8.31 13.31 -15.17
#